data_ce548bcb2774a57547c717e7c4bc0636
#
_entry.id   ce548bcb2774a57547c717e7c4bc0636
#
_cell.length_a   1.000
_cell.length_b   1.000
_cell.length_c   1.000
_cell.angle_alpha   90.00
_cell.angle_beta   90.00
_cell.angle_gamma   90.00
#
_symmetry.space_group_name_H-M   'P 1'
#
loop_
_entity.id
_entity.type
_entity.pdbx_description
1 polymer ?
#
loop_
_entity_poly.entity_id
_entity_poly.type
_entity_poly.pdbx_seq_one_letter_code
_entity_poly.pdbx_strand_id
1 'polypeptide(L)'
;MILLKVSEIRRQEGNDFVLQNLSFTQQHLQKIAVAGASGSGKSTLLKIIAGLIQADSGEVWFDNKRVEAPNEKLIPGQREIAYLSQHFELRNNYRVEEILDYANVLSAERADELYALCRIGHLLKRRTDQLSGGEKQRIALARLLATSPKLLLLDEPFSNLDLMHKKILKAVIHDIGERLSITCILVSHDPGDTLPWADEILIMKDGEIIQSGSPAEIYQRPVNEYAAALFGKYNIISQSQKKKLLKLAAIESNEKSIFIRPEHCKIVAEGEPSLKGKVNAVYFFGSYYEIEIMLSENIITIKTECYPPPIGNTVYVSLNPKEVWYV
;
A
#
# COMPACT_ATOMS: atom_id res chain seq x y z
N MET A 1 18.24 -8.03 11.68
CA MET A 1 18.53 -9.37 11.08
C MET A 1 17.59 -9.56 9.90
N ILE A 2 18.13 -9.95 8.73
CA ILE A 2 17.33 -10.22 7.53
C ILE A 2 16.50 -11.49 7.77
N LEU A 3 15.18 -11.40 7.61
CA LEU A 3 14.25 -12.52 7.69
C LEU A 3 13.92 -13.07 6.30
N LEU A 4 13.67 -12.18 5.33
CA LEU A 4 13.33 -12.53 3.96
C LEU A 4 14.32 -11.88 2.99
N LYS A 5 14.81 -12.65 2.03
CA LYS A 5 15.61 -12.18 0.90
C LYS A 5 15.02 -12.73 -0.39
N VAL A 6 14.63 -11.84 -1.27
CA VAL A 6 14.16 -12.12 -2.63
C VAL A 6 15.25 -11.68 -3.58
N SER A 7 15.69 -12.56 -4.48
CA SER A 7 16.82 -12.29 -5.37
C SER A 7 16.49 -12.67 -6.80
N GLU A 8 16.52 -11.68 -7.68
CA GLU A 8 16.42 -11.81 -9.14
C GLU A 8 15.22 -12.64 -9.65
N ILE A 9 14.09 -12.55 -8.95
CA ILE A 9 12.88 -13.28 -9.30
C ILE A 9 12.37 -12.84 -10.67
N ARG A 10 12.17 -13.83 -11.54
CA ARG A 10 11.49 -13.68 -12.84
C ARG A 10 10.34 -14.67 -12.93
N ARG A 11 9.27 -14.23 -13.57
CA ARG A 11 8.13 -15.07 -13.89
C ARG A 11 7.48 -14.62 -15.17
N GLN A 12 7.25 -15.57 -16.07
CA GLN A 12 6.54 -15.38 -17.33
C GLN A 12 5.24 -16.21 -17.34
N GLU A 13 4.18 -15.66 -17.87
CA GLU A 13 2.92 -16.35 -18.14
C GLU A 13 2.56 -16.15 -19.62
N GLY A 14 2.59 -17.25 -20.38
CA GLY A 14 2.49 -17.16 -21.84
C GLY A 14 3.67 -16.42 -22.43
N ASN A 15 3.41 -15.33 -23.15
CA ASN A 15 4.44 -14.49 -23.77
C ASN A 15 4.79 -13.23 -22.94
N ASP A 16 4.06 -12.99 -21.82
CA ASP A 16 4.22 -11.76 -21.06
C ASP A 16 5.01 -12.01 -19.77
N PHE A 17 5.92 -11.10 -19.44
CA PHE A 17 6.59 -11.12 -18.14
C PHE A 17 5.65 -10.56 -17.06
N VAL A 18 5.40 -11.38 -16.02
CA VAL A 18 4.65 -10.97 -14.84
C VAL A 18 5.59 -10.39 -13.79
N LEU A 19 6.82 -10.91 -13.69
CA LEU A 19 7.89 -10.39 -12.83
C LEU A 19 9.21 -10.36 -13.60
N GLN A 20 9.97 -9.26 -13.44
CA GLN A 20 11.20 -9.00 -14.17
C GLN A 20 12.34 -8.65 -13.21
N ASN A 21 13.19 -9.64 -12.90
CA ASN A 21 14.41 -9.46 -12.11
C ASN A 21 14.23 -8.73 -10.77
N LEU A 22 13.21 -9.12 -10.02
CA LEU A 22 12.80 -8.44 -8.81
C LEU A 22 13.64 -8.89 -7.61
N SER A 23 14.20 -7.92 -6.87
CA SER A 23 15.05 -8.18 -5.70
C SER A 23 14.75 -7.19 -4.57
N PHE A 24 14.63 -7.69 -3.34
CA PHE A 24 14.56 -6.89 -2.12
C PHE A 24 14.86 -7.74 -0.89
N THR A 25 15.03 -7.10 0.25
CA THR A 25 15.20 -7.77 1.56
C THR A 25 14.23 -7.19 2.57
N GLN A 26 13.84 -8.01 3.57
CA GLN A 26 13.00 -7.57 4.67
C GLN A 26 13.66 -7.97 5.99
N GLN A 27 13.75 -7.02 6.91
CA GLN A 27 14.23 -7.26 8.27
C GLN A 27 13.14 -7.94 9.11
N HIS A 28 13.56 -8.60 10.19
CA HIS A 28 12.64 -9.12 11.20
C HIS A 28 11.80 -7.98 11.78
N LEU A 29 10.48 -8.16 11.85
CA LEU A 29 9.45 -7.20 12.31
C LEU A 29 9.26 -5.95 11.42
N GLN A 30 10.00 -5.80 10.34
CA GLN A 30 9.78 -4.72 9.37
C GLN A 30 8.43 -4.92 8.67
N LYS A 31 7.68 -3.84 8.53
CA LYS A 31 6.40 -3.79 7.80
C LYS A 31 6.66 -3.27 6.38
N ILE A 32 6.58 -4.14 5.39
CA ILE A 32 6.70 -3.74 3.98
C ILE A 32 5.31 -3.66 3.35
N ALA A 33 5.03 -2.53 2.68
CA ALA A 33 3.87 -2.42 1.80
C ALA A 33 4.31 -2.52 0.33
N VAL A 34 3.52 -3.21 -0.48
CA VAL A 34 3.72 -3.29 -1.93
C VAL A 34 2.56 -2.58 -2.61
N ALA A 35 2.85 -1.50 -3.34
CA ALA A 35 1.89 -0.69 -4.06
C ALA A 35 2.13 -0.77 -5.58
N GLY A 36 1.07 -0.59 -6.36
CA GLY A 36 1.13 -0.61 -7.84
C GLY A 36 -0.24 -0.84 -8.45
N ALA A 37 -0.39 -0.57 -9.73
CA ALA A 37 -1.62 -0.80 -10.48
C ALA A 37 -2.01 -2.29 -10.49
N SER A 38 -3.29 -2.57 -10.79
CA SER A 38 -3.74 -3.95 -11.04
C SER A 38 -2.92 -4.56 -12.18
N GLY A 39 -2.52 -5.81 -12.04
CA GLY A 39 -1.68 -6.49 -13.03
C GLY A 39 -0.18 -6.24 -12.92
N SER A 40 0.32 -5.41 -11.98
CA SER A 40 1.77 -5.18 -11.82
C SER A 40 2.57 -6.34 -11.20
N GLY A 41 1.95 -7.50 -10.93
CA GLY A 41 2.64 -8.71 -10.46
C GLY A 41 2.66 -8.89 -8.93
N LYS A 42 2.02 -8.02 -8.14
CA LYS A 42 2.06 -8.05 -6.65
C LYS A 42 1.62 -9.38 -6.05
N SER A 43 0.46 -9.88 -6.45
CA SER A 43 -0.09 -11.17 -5.95
C SER A 43 0.79 -12.34 -6.35
N THR A 44 1.36 -12.31 -7.57
CA THR A 44 2.30 -13.33 -8.05
C THR A 44 3.57 -13.32 -7.21
N LEU A 45 4.11 -12.14 -6.89
CA LEU A 45 5.25 -11.98 -5.99
C LEU A 45 4.98 -12.62 -4.62
N LEU A 46 3.84 -12.27 -3.98
CA LEU A 46 3.50 -12.85 -2.68
C LEU A 46 3.36 -14.37 -2.73
N LYS A 47 2.75 -14.90 -3.77
CA LYS A 47 2.59 -16.36 -3.94
C LYS A 47 3.93 -17.06 -4.16
N ILE A 48 4.89 -16.44 -4.85
CA ILE A 48 6.25 -16.97 -5.01
C ILE A 48 6.97 -16.96 -3.66
N ILE A 49 6.89 -15.88 -2.88
CA ILE A 49 7.45 -15.79 -1.53
C ILE A 49 6.87 -16.87 -0.62
N ALA A 50 5.57 -17.15 -0.73
CA ALA A 50 4.90 -18.20 0.02
C ALA A 50 5.24 -19.63 -0.45
N GLY A 51 5.97 -19.81 -1.55
CA GLY A 51 6.24 -21.11 -2.16
C GLY A 51 5.01 -21.76 -2.80
N LEU A 52 4.03 -20.97 -3.22
CA LEU A 52 2.77 -21.40 -3.85
C LEU A 52 2.83 -21.39 -5.37
N ILE A 53 3.70 -20.58 -5.94
CA ILE A 53 3.95 -20.46 -7.39
C ILE A 53 5.44 -20.60 -7.64
N GLN A 54 5.79 -21.30 -8.73
CA GLN A 54 7.16 -21.46 -9.19
C GLN A 54 7.63 -20.16 -9.84
N ALA A 55 8.82 -19.66 -9.46
CA ALA A 55 9.56 -18.69 -10.25
C ALA A 55 10.29 -19.38 -11.40
N ASP A 56 10.46 -18.69 -12.54
CA ASP A 56 11.23 -19.24 -13.66
C ASP A 56 12.75 -19.09 -13.42
N SER A 57 13.16 -18.06 -12.69
CA SER A 57 14.52 -17.87 -12.18
C SER A 57 14.53 -17.03 -10.92
N GLY A 58 15.69 -17.03 -10.24
CA GLY A 58 15.87 -16.35 -8.96
C GLY A 58 15.52 -17.23 -7.76
N GLU A 59 15.72 -16.71 -6.57
CA GLU A 59 15.55 -17.46 -5.33
C GLU A 59 14.92 -16.62 -4.23
N VAL A 60 14.14 -17.26 -3.37
CA VAL A 60 13.61 -16.72 -2.12
C VAL A 60 14.27 -17.43 -0.96
N TRP A 61 14.83 -16.66 -0.04
CA TRP A 61 15.40 -17.14 1.21
C TRP A 61 14.59 -16.58 2.39
N PHE A 62 14.16 -17.46 3.27
CA PHE A 62 13.40 -17.13 4.46
C PHE A 62 14.05 -17.77 5.68
N ASP A 63 14.36 -16.98 6.70
CA ASP A 63 15.04 -17.42 7.93
C ASP A 63 16.28 -18.28 7.64
N ASN A 64 17.14 -17.80 6.72
CA ASN A 64 18.35 -18.47 6.21
C ASN A 64 18.12 -19.82 5.50
N LYS A 65 16.91 -20.15 5.10
CA LYS A 65 16.56 -21.33 4.32
C LYS A 65 15.96 -20.95 2.98
N ARG A 66 16.33 -21.64 1.91
CA ARG A 66 15.67 -21.42 0.62
C ARG A 66 14.21 -21.89 0.68
N VAL A 67 13.31 -21.07 0.22
CA VAL A 67 11.91 -21.43 0.04
C VAL A 67 11.82 -22.41 -1.13
N GLU A 68 11.35 -23.63 -0.84
CA GLU A 68 11.17 -24.66 -1.86
C GLU A 68 9.96 -24.33 -2.73
N ALA A 69 10.13 -24.53 -4.01
CA ALA A 69 9.09 -24.28 -5.00
C ALA A 69 8.05 -25.41 -5.04
N PRO A 70 6.85 -25.16 -5.63
CA PRO A 70 5.76 -26.15 -5.66
C PRO A 70 6.15 -27.50 -6.31
N ASN A 71 7.06 -27.50 -7.29
CA ASN A 71 7.52 -28.72 -7.94
C ASN A 71 8.57 -29.52 -7.10
N GLU A 72 9.07 -28.95 -6.03
CA GLU A 72 10.03 -29.58 -5.12
C GLU A 72 9.36 -30.22 -3.89
N LYS A 73 8.03 -30.03 -3.72
CA LYS A 73 7.25 -30.49 -2.56
C LYS A 73 5.93 -31.14 -2.95
N LEU A 74 5.50 -32.13 -2.16
CA LEU A 74 4.16 -32.73 -2.30
C LEU A 74 3.03 -31.75 -1.95
N ILE A 75 3.27 -30.88 -0.97
CA ILE A 75 2.30 -29.86 -0.54
C ILE A 75 2.99 -28.50 -0.72
N PRO A 76 2.54 -27.67 -1.67
CA PRO A 76 3.07 -26.32 -1.87
C PRO A 76 2.93 -25.44 -0.64
N GLY A 77 3.85 -24.50 -0.50
CA GLY A 77 3.86 -23.51 0.57
C GLY A 77 4.89 -23.78 1.66
N GLN A 78 5.14 -22.78 2.47
CA GLN A 78 6.11 -22.82 3.58
C GLN A 78 5.36 -22.69 4.91
N ARG A 79 5.59 -23.63 5.84
CA ARG A 79 4.84 -23.71 7.10
C ARG A 79 4.88 -22.43 7.92
N GLU A 80 6.01 -21.73 7.94
CA GLU A 80 6.21 -20.52 8.74
C GLU A 80 5.85 -19.23 7.99
N ILE A 81 5.34 -19.34 6.74
CA ILE A 81 4.86 -18.22 5.92
C ILE A 81 3.36 -18.41 5.72
N ALA A 82 2.56 -17.51 6.26
CA ALA A 82 1.12 -17.49 6.05
C ALA A 82 0.75 -16.51 4.93
N TYR A 83 -0.11 -16.95 4.01
CA TYR A 83 -0.61 -16.12 2.90
C TYR A 83 -2.13 -15.99 2.99
N LEU A 84 -2.60 -14.74 3.18
CA LEU A 84 -4.00 -14.39 3.09
C LEU A 84 -4.28 -13.83 1.69
N SER A 85 -4.99 -14.61 0.88
CA SER A 85 -5.37 -14.20 -0.48
C SER A 85 -6.53 -13.20 -0.46
N GLN A 86 -6.64 -12.39 -1.52
CA GLN A 86 -7.77 -11.50 -1.75
C GLN A 86 -9.12 -12.27 -1.75
N HIS A 87 -9.14 -13.47 -2.33
CA HIS A 87 -10.28 -14.39 -2.36
C HIS A 87 -10.02 -15.55 -1.40
N PHE A 88 -10.18 -15.28 -0.11
CA PHE A 88 -10.11 -16.33 0.89
C PHE A 88 -11.42 -17.12 0.94
N GLU A 89 -11.30 -18.42 1.07
CA GLU A 89 -12.45 -19.30 1.25
C GLU A 89 -12.39 -19.98 2.62
N LEU A 90 -13.49 -19.91 3.34
CA LEU A 90 -13.75 -20.77 4.50
C LEU A 90 -14.61 -21.94 4.05
N ARG A 91 -14.33 -23.13 4.55
CA ARG A 91 -15.17 -24.30 4.30
C ARG A 91 -16.60 -24.00 4.75
N ASN A 92 -17.54 -24.22 3.85
CA ASN A 92 -18.97 -24.00 4.14
C ASN A 92 -19.50 -25.03 5.15
N ASN A 93 -20.49 -24.62 5.92
CA ASN A 93 -21.23 -25.49 6.85
C ASN A 93 -20.42 -26.01 8.06
N TYR A 94 -19.23 -25.48 8.33
CA TYR A 94 -18.48 -25.78 9.57
C TYR A 94 -18.74 -24.72 10.63
N ARG A 95 -18.59 -25.08 11.91
CA ARG A 95 -18.48 -24.08 12.98
C ARG A 95 -17.12 -23.40 12.92
N VAL A 96 -17.06 -22.15 13.35
CA VAL A 96 -15.82 -21.38 13.40
C VAL A 96 -14.76 -22.08 14.25
N GLU A 97 -15.16 -22.55 15.45
CA GLU A 97 -14.28 -23.31 16.35
C GLU A 97 -13.65 -24.54 15.67
N GLU A 98 -14.42 -25.31 14.90
CA GLU A 98 -13.91 -26.51 14.19
C GLU A 98 -12.82 -26.15 13.15
N ILE A 99 -13.01 -25.04 12.43
CA ILE A 99 -12.03 -24.56 11.43
C ILE A 99 -10.76 -24.08 12.08
N LEU A 100 -10.87 -23.41 13.23
CA LEU A 100 -9.72 -22.91 13.98
C LEU A 100 -8.95 -24.04 14.65
N ASP A 101 -9.65 -25.00 15.29
CA ASP A 101 -9.04 -26.15 15.97
C ASP A 101 -8.24 -27.03 15.00
N TYR A 102 -8.73 -27.20 13.77
CA TYR A 102 -8.03 -27.98 12.73
C TYR A 102 -6.65 -27.37 12.36
N ALA A 103 -6.52 -26.06 12.43
CA ALA A 103 -5.28 -25.35 12.09
C ALA A 103 -4.41 -25.03 13.31
N ASN A 104 -4.96 -25.14 14.51
CA ASN A 104 -4.35 -24.64 15.73
C ASN A 104 -3.17 -25.49 16.20
N VAL A 105 -2.01 -24.85 16.36
CA VAL A 105 -0.80 -25.43 16.98
C VAL A 105 -0.41 -24.73 18.30
N LEU A 106 -1.24 -23.76 18.73
CA LEU A 106 -1.02 -22.97 19.95
C LEU A 106 -1.57 -23.69 21.19
N SER A 107 -1.11 -23.28 22.37
CA SER A 107 -1.80 -23.65 23.62
C SER A 107 -3.19 -23.00 23.70
N ALA A 108 -4.06 -23.53 24.55
CA ALA A 108 -5.42 -23.00 24.72
C ALA A 108 -5.42 -21.51 25.07
N GLU A 109 -4.54 -21.08 26.00
CA GLU A 109 -4.42 -19.69 26.45
C GLU A 109 -3.99 -18.77 25.30
N ARG A 110 -3.01 -19.19 24.49
CA ARG A 110 -2.56 -18.41 23.33
C ARG A 110 -3.60 -18.37 22.20
N ALA A 111 -4.38 -19.45 22.04
CA ALA A 111 -5.48 -19.46 21.08
C ALA A 111 -6.58 -18.49 21.48
N ASP A 112 -6.94 -18.43 22.79
CA ASP A 112 -7.92 -17.49 23.32
C ASP A 112 -7.46 -16.03 23.15
N GLU A 113 -6.18 -15.74 23.44
CA GLU A 113 -5.57 -14.43 23.19
C GLU A 113 -5.63 -14.04 21.70
N LEU A 114 -5.32 -14.98 20.79
CA LEU A 114 -5.43 -14.78 19.35
C LEU A 114 -6.87 -14.49 18.92
N TYR A 115 -7.85 -15.24 19.42
CA TYR A 115 -9.25 -15.06 19.08
C TYR A 115 -9.79 -13.72 19.60
N ALA A 116 -9.35 -13.31 20.78
CA ALA A 116 -9.64 -11.97 21.33
C ALA A 116 -9.02 -10.86 20.46
N LEU A 117 -7.75 -11.00 20.04
CA LEU A 117 -7.05 -10.07 19.18
C LEU A 117 -7.76 -9.94 17.83
N CYS A 118 -8.15 -11.04 17.21
CA CYS A 118 -8.91 -11.06 15.95
C CYS A 118 -10.38 -10.64 16.12
N ARG A 119 -10.85 -10.41 17.35
CA ARG A 119 -12.23 -10.04 17.69
C ARG A 119 -13.26 -11.03 17.17
N ILE A 120 -12.99 -12.33 17.33
CA ILE A 120 -13.83 -13.42 16.83
C ILE A 120 -14.41 -14.32 17.93
N GLY A 121 -14.08 -14.11 19.20
CA GLY A 121 -14.52 -14.98 20.31
C GLY A 121 -16.03 -15.24 20.36
N HIS A 122 -16.84 -14.21 20.05
CA HIS A 122 -18.31 -14.32 19.98
C HIS A 122 -18.83 -15.08 18.76
N LEU A 123 -17.97 -15.41 17.80
CA LEU A 123 -18.31 -16.07 16.55
C LEU A 123 -18.01 -17.58 16.57
N LEU A 124 -17.27 -18.08 17.56
CA LEU A 124 -16.74 -19.45 17.61
C LEU A 124 -17.81 -20.53 17.37
N LYS A 125 -19.01 -20.36 17.95
CA LYS A 125 -20.13 -21.30 17.82
C LYS A 125 -20.98 -21.08 16.56
N ARG A 126 -20.77 -19.99 15.80
CA ARG A 126 -21.51 -19.74 14.55
C ARG A 126 -21.01 -20.61 13.42
N ARG A 127 -21.86 -20.82 12.43
CA ARG A 127 -21.50 -21.50 11.19
C ARG A 127 -20.97 -20.48 10.16
N THR A 128 -20.09 -20.92 9.30
CA THR A 128 -19.45 -20.06 8.29
C THR A 128 -20.42 -19.43 7.30
N ASP A 129 -21.55 -20.07 7.03
CA ASP A 129 -22.62 -19.55 6.17
C ASP A 129 -23.41 -18.38 6.81
N GLN A 130 -23.31 -18.21 8.13
CA GLN A 130 -24.00 -17.16 8.91
C GLN A 130 -23.16 -15.91 9.14
N LEU A 131 -21.99 -15.82 8.53
CA LEU A 131 -20.99 -14.76 8.78
C LEU A 131 -21.02 -13.70 7.67
N SER A 132 -20.82 -12.44 8.08
CA SER A 132 -20.53 -11.35 7.14
C SER A 132 -19.15 -11.53 6.47
N GLY A 133 -18.91 -10.82 5.36
CA GLY A 133 -17.62 -10.85 4.66
C GLY A 133 -16.45 -10.47 5.57
N GLY A 134 -16.59 -9.42 6.37
CA GLY A 134 -15.56 -8.99 7.30
C GLY A 134 -15.33 -9.97 8.47
N GLU A 135 -16.37 -10.65 8.97
CA GLU A 135 -16.22 -11.71 9.95
C GLU A 135 -15.48 -12.92 9.38
N LYS A 136 -15.86 -13.37 8.16
CA LYS A 136 -15.15 -14.44 7.45
C LYS A 136 -13.66 -14.12 7.28
N GLN A 137 -13.33 -12.89 6.95
CA GLN A 137 -11.95 -12.47 6.73
C GLN A 137 -11.13 -12.50 8.02
N ARG A 138 -11.67 -12.01 9.15
CA ARG A 138 -11.00 -12.10 10.46
C ARG A 138 -10.80 -13.55 10.91
N ILE A 139 -11.76 -14.44 10.61
CA ILE A 139 -11.64 -15.86 10.90
C ILE A 139 -10.58 -16.52 10.00
N ALA A 140 -10.53 -16.19 8.71
CA ALA A 140 -9.48 -16.66 7.81
C ALA A 140 -8.10 -16.23 8.29
N LEU A 141 -7.97 -14.97 8.71
CA LEU A 141 -6.74 -14.44 9.30
C LEU A 141 -6.37 -15.17 10.61
N ALA A 142 -7.31 -15.35 11.54
CA ALA A 142 -7.08 -16.08 12.77
C ALA A 142 -6.65 -17.53 12.53
N ARG A 143 -7.26 -18.21 11.55
CA ARG A 143 -6.86 -19.56 11.12
C ARG A 143 -5.41 -19.63 10.65
N LEU A 144 -4.97 -18.64 9.88
CA LEU A 144 -3.57 -18.56 9.44
C LEU A 144 -2.62 -18.30 10.61
N LEU A 145 -2.99 -17.40 11.52
CA LEU A 145 -2.18 -17.07 12.70
C LEU A 145 -2.10 -18.21 13.71
N ALA A 146 -3.15 -19.05 13.81
CA ALA A 146 -3.15 -20.24 14.65
C ALA A 146 -2.07 -21.28 14.26
N THR A 147 -1.50 -21.20 13.04
CA THR A 147 -0.34 -22.00 12.63
C THR A 147 0.99 -21.47 13.13
N SER A 148 0.99 -20.37 13.90
CA SER A 148 2.20 -19.71 14.44
C SER A 148 3.24 -19.31 13.37
N PRO A 149 2.86 -18.53 12.32
CA PRO A 149 3.78 -18.11 11.28
C PRO A 149 4.76 -17.05 11.79
N LYS A 150 5.94 -16.96 11.16
CA LYS A 150 6.91 -15.87 11.36
C LYS A 150 6.73 -14.73 10.35
N LEU A 151 6.17 -15.03 9.18
CA LEU A 151 5.88 -14.06 8.11
C LEU A 151 4.42 -14.18 7.68
N LEU A 152 3.74 -13.05 7.63
CA LEU A 152 2.36 -12.92 7.17
C LEU A 152 2.33 -12.08 5.88
N LEU A 153 1.83 -12.69 4.81
CA LEU A 153 1.63 -12.07 3.51
C LEU A 153 0.13 -11.77 3.34
N LEU A 154 -0.20 -10.51 3.14
CA LEU A 154 -1.56 -9.99 3.05
C LEU A 154 -1.81 -9.41 1.66
N ASP A 155 -2.62 -10.11 0.86
CA ASP A 155 -2.93 -9.71 -0.51
C ASP A 155 -4.30 -9.02 -0.57
N GLU A 156 -4.29 -7.69 -0.67
CA GLU A 156 -5.49 -6.85 -0.71
C GLU A 156 -6.50 -7.15 0.43
N PRO A 157 -6.05 -7.22 1.70
CA PRO A 157 -6.90 -7.70 2.80
C PRO A 157 -8.07 -6.76 3.12
N PHE A 158 -8.07 -5.54 2.62
CA PHE A 158 -9.12 -4.54 2.89
C PHE A 158 -10.11 -4.37 1.74
N SER A 159 -9.90 -5.07 0.63
CA SER A 159 -10.78 -5.00 -0.53
C SER A 159 -12.18 -5.53 -0.18
N ASN A 160 -13.21 -4.91 -0.75
CA ASN A 160 -14.62 -5.29 -0.57
C ASN A 160 -15.17 -5.22 0.87
N LEU A 161 -14.49 -4.52 1.78
CA LEU A 161 -14.98 -4.24 3.13
C LEU A 161 -15.62 -2.86 3.22
N ASP A 162 -16.73 -2.76 3.95
CA ASP A 162 -17.24 -1.47 4.39
C ASP A 162 -16.28 -0.78 5.39
N LEU A 163 -16.47 0.50 5.63
CA LEU A 163 -15.60 1.32 6.46
C LEU A 163 -15.44 0.78 7.89
N MET A 164 -16.51 0.20 8.48
CA MET A 164 -16.46 -0.31 9.84
C MET A 164 -15.60 -1.58 9.92
N HIS A 165 -15.83 -2.53 9.03
CA HIS A 165 -15.05 -3.77 8.97
C HIS A 165 -13.60 -3.50 8.58
N LYS A 166 -13.35 -2.56 7.65
CA LYS A 166 -11.99 -2.11 7.29
C LYS A 166 -11.24 -1.54 8.50
N LYS A 167 -11.88 -0.68 9.30
CA LYS A 167 -11.28 -0.11 10.53
C LYS A 167 -10.94 -1.19 11.55
N ILE A 168 -11.82 -2.17 11.73
CA ILE A 168 -11.57 -3.28 12.66
C ILE A 168 -10.37 -4.12 12.19
N LEU A 169 -10.34 -4.50 10.90
CA LEU A 169 -9.28 -5.34 10.36
C LEU A 169 -7.91 -4.63 10.36
N LYS A 170 -7.87 -3.31 10.08
CA LYS A 170 -6.65 -2.51 10.20
C LYS A 170 -6.09 -2.55 11.63
N ALA A 171 -6.95 -2.39 12.64
CA ALA A 171 -6.53 -2.49 14.03
C ALA A 171 -5.98 -3.89 14.36
N VAL A 172 -6.63 -4.95 13.88
CA VAL A 172 -6.16 -6.34 14.07
C VAL A 172 -4.79 -6.53 13.42
N ILE A 173 -4.58 -6.10 12.17
CA ILE A 173 -3.29 -6.24 11.46
C ILE A 173 -2.18 -5.43 12.14
N HIS A 174 -2.50 -4.26 12.67
CA HIS A 174 -1.55 -3.48 13.48
C HIS A 174 -1.14 -4.25 14.74
N ASP A 175 -2.12 -4.77 15.50
CA ASP A 175 -1.89 -5.51 16.74
C ASP A 175 -1.12 -6.82 16.52
N ILE A 176 -1.26 -7.49 15.36
CA ILE A 176 -0.51 -8.70 15.01
C ILE A 176 1.00 -8.43 15.01
N GLY A 177 1.45 -7.36 14.34
CA GLY A 177 2.87 -7.00 14.29
C GLY A 177 3.43 -6.71 15.69
N GLU A 178 2.69 -5.95 16.50
CA GLU A 178 3.14 -5.49 17.82
C GLU A 178 3.11 -6.60 18.89
N ARG A 179 1.99 -7.37 18.95
CA ARG A 179 1.76 -8.33 20.04
C ARG A 179 2.22 -9.75 19.76
N LEU A 180 2.16 -10.17 18.48
CA LEU A 180 2.55 -11.52 18.09
C LEU A 180 3.97 -11.60 17.53
N SER A 181 4.65 -10.45 17.35
CA SER A 181 6.00 -10.36 16.79
C SER A 181 6.11 -11.05 15.41
N ILE A 182 5.10 -10.85 14.55
CA ILE A 182 5.05 -11.41 13.21
C ILE A 182 5.47 -10.34 12.20
N THR A 183 6.40 -10.69 11.32
CA THR A 183 6.80 -9.84 10.19
C THR A 183 5.69 -9.85 9.13
N CYS A 184 5.39 -8.70 8.51
CA CYS A 184 4.27 -8.58 7.59
C CYS A 184 4.67 -7.95 6.26
N ILE A 185 4.11 -8.47 5.15
CA ILE A 185 4.05 -7.79 3.84
C ILE A 185 2.58 -7.56 3.50
N LEU A 186 2.23 -6.31 3.17
CA LEU A 186 0.88 -5.89 2.81
C LEU A 186 0.84 -5.41 1.36
N VAL A 187 0.03 -6.03 0.54
CA VAL A 187 -0.36 -5.48 -0.78
C VAL A 187 -1.64 -4.68 -0.61
N SER A 188 -1.63 -3.42 -1.00
CA SER A 188 -2.83 -2.59 -1.12
C SER A 188 -2.62 -1.49 -2.15
N HIS A 189 -3.70 -1.12 -2.85
CA HIS A 189 -3.75 0.02 -3.77
C HIS A 189 -4.24 1.31 -3.10
N ASP A 190 -4.67 1.26 -1.83
CA ASP A 190 -5.14 2.43 -1.08
C ASP A 190 -3.98 3.05 -0.27
N PRO A 191 -3.59 4.31 -0.57
CA PRO A 191 -2.58 5.03 0.22
C PRO A 191 -2.89 5.10 1.71
N GLY A 192 -4.17 5.17 2.08
CA GLY A 192 -4.62 5.16 3.46
C GLY A 192 -4.43 3.83 4.19
N ASP A 193 -4.07 2.75 3.47
CA ASP A 193 -3.70 1.48 4.05
C ASP A 193 -2.18 1.34 4.21
N THR A 194 -1.41 1.91 3.28
CA THR A 194 0.03 1.70 3.17
C THR A 194 0.85 2.77 3.88
N LEU A 195 0.57 4.06 3.63
CA LEU A 195 1.34 5.19 4.18
C LEU A 195 1.42 5.21 5.72
N PRO A 196 0.31 5.02 6.48
CA PRO A 196 0.37 5.08 7.94
C PRO A 196 0.86 3.79 8.60
N TRP A 197 1.04 2.71 7.83
CA TRP A 197 1.30 1.38 8.36
C TRP A 197 2.73 0.88 8.09
N ALA A 198 3.28 1.16 6.90
CA ALA A 198 4.54 0.58 6.45
C ALA A 198 5.76 1.29 7.01
N ASP A 199 6.84 0.55 7.25
CA ASP A 199 8.19 1.09 7.45
C ASP A 199 8.86 1.37 6.10
N GLU A 200 8.56 0.54 5.10
CA GLU A 200 9.07 0.65 3.73
C GLU A 200 7.96 0.33 2.72
N ILE A 201 7.92 1.08 1.62
CA ILE A 201 7.00 0.86 0.50
C ILE A 201 7.80 0.50 -0.74
N LEU A 202 7.41 -0.60 -1.40
CA LEU A 202 7.90 -1.01 -2.72
C LEU A 202 6.85 -0.63 -3.76
N ILE A 203 7.22 0.18 -4.74
CA ILE A 203 6.35 0.51 -5.88
C ILE A 203 6.64 -0.44 -7.02
N MET A 204 5.64 -1.21 -7.42
CA MET A 204 5.72 -2.13 -8.56
C MET A 204 5.02 -1.56 -9.79
N LYS A 205 5.69 -1.67 -10.93
CA LYS A 205 5.17 -1.37 -12.26
C LYS A 205 5.72 -2.39 -13.25
N ASP A 206 4.85 -2.95 -14.08
CA ASP A 206 5.21 -3.87 -15.17
C ASP A 206 6.17 -5.02 -14.73
N GLY A 207 5.93 -5.57 -13.52
CA GLY A 207 6.72 -6.66 -12.96
C GLY A 207 8.05 -6.27 -12.31
N GLU A 208 8.36 -4.98 -12.21
CA GLU A 208 9.59 -4.45 -11.62
C GLU A 208 9.32 -3.61 -10.38
N ILE A 209 10.28 -3.51 -9.46
CA ILE A 209 10.29 -2.50 -8.41
C ILE A 209 10.94 -1.24 -8.98
N ILE A 210 10.14 -0.20 -9.20
CA ILE A 210 10.61 1.07 -9.76
C ILE A 210 11.06 2.08 -8.70
N GLN A 211 10.61 1.90 -7.45
CA GLN A 211 11.02 2.71 -6.32
C GLN A 211 10.81 1.92 -5.02
N SER A 212 11.72 2.09 -4.05
CA SER A 212 11.57 1.67 -2.66
C SER A 212 12.00 2.80 -1.73
N GLY A 213 11.38 2.88 -0.56
CA GLY A 213 11.73 3.90 0.43
C GLY A 213 10.70 4.01 1.56
N SER A 214 10.96 4.90 2.49
CA SER A 214 10.02 5.23 3.56
C SER A 214 8.72 5.83 3.00
N PRO A 215 7.58 5.71 3.70
CA PRO A 215 6.32 6.33 3.26
C PRO A 215 6.44 7.82 2.92
N ALA A 216 7.23 8.57 3.69
CA ALA A 216 7.46 9.99 3.45
C ALA A 216 8.23 10.23 2.14
N GLU A 217 9.30 9.46 1.87
CA GLU A 217 10.07 9.56 0.63
C GLU A 217 9.22 9.23 -0.59
N ILE A 218 8.46 8.14 -0.53
CA ILE A 218 7.55 7.72 -1.62
C ILE A 218 6.52 8.80 -1.93
N TYR A 219 5.93 9.40 -0.89
CA TYR A 219 4.90 10.43 -1.06
C TYR A 219 5.46 11.76 -1.58
N GLN A 220 6.58 12.22 -1.00
CA GLN A 220 7.16 13.55 -1.28
C GLN A 220 8.09 13.55 -2.49
N ARG A 221 8.76 12.43 -2.78
CA ARG A 221 9.82 12.31 -3.79
C ARG A 221 9.58 11.14 -4.74
N PRO A 222 8.44 11.10 -5.43
CA PRO A 222 8.15 10.03 -6.38
C PRO A 222 9.15 10.03 -7.54
N VAL A 223 9.55 8.83 -7.99
CA VAL A 223 10.52 8.68 -9.10
C VAL A 223 9.96 9.15 -10.44
N ASN A 224 8.63 9.10 -10.61
CA ASN A 224 7.91 9.51 -11.81
C ASN A 224 6.43 9.76 -11.51
N GLU A 225 5.67 10.19 -12.52
CA GLU A 225 4.24 10.48 -12.40
C GLU A 225 3.41 9.26 -11.99
N TYR A 226 3.77 8.06 -12.44
CA TYR A 226 3.08 6.83 -12.02
C TYR A 226 3.18 6.62 -10.50
N ALA A 227 4.39 6.73 -9.94
CA ALA A 227 4.60 6.63 -8.50
C ALA A 227 3.84 7.74 -7.74
N ALA A 228 3.84 8.96 -8.28
CA ALA A 228 3.08 10.07 -7.71
C ALA A 228 1.58 9.80 -7.66
N ALA A 229 1.00 9.31 -8.77
CA ALA A 229 -0.44 9.06 -8.91
C ALA A 229 -0.96 7.98 -7.98
N LEU A 230 -0.15 6.97 -7.65
CA LEU A 230 -0.52 5.89 -6.72
C LEU A 230 -0.87 6.40 -5.32
N PHE A 231 -0.29 7.53 -4.89
CA PHE A 231 -0.42 8.04 -3.52
C PHE A 231 -1.28 9.31 -3.42
N GLY A 232 -2.03 9.65 -4.45
CA GLY A 232 -2.98 10.76 -4.43
C GLY A 232 -2.73 11.83 -5.47
N LYS A 233 -3.47 12.93 -5.38
CA LYS A 233 -3.36 14.04 -6.32
C LYS A 233 -1.97 14.70 -6.28
N TYR A 234 -1.55 15.20 -7.41
CA TYR A 234 -0.30 15.93 -7.58
C TYR A 234 -0.46 17.01 -8.66
N ASN A 235 0.43 17.97 -8.66
CA ASN A 235 0.55 18.99 -9.67
C ASN A 235 1.86 18.82 -10.42
N ILE A 236 1.80 18.89 -11.75
CA ILE A 236 2.98 19.02 -12.61
C ILE A 236 2.99 20.42 -13.21
N ILE A 237 4.12 21.11 -13.03
CA ILE A 237 4.31 22.44 -13.57
C ILE A 237 5.27 22.35 -14.75
N SER A 238 4.80 22.78 -15.91
CA SER A 238 5.54 22.73 -17.15
C SER A 238 6.77 23.67 -17.14
N GLN A 239 7.72 23.42 -18.04
CA GLN A 239 8.93 24.22 -18.14
C GLN A 239 8.66 25.70 -18.47
N SER A 240 7.61 26.01 -19.25
CA SER A 240 7.23 27.38 -19.56
C SER A 240 6.77 28.17 -18.33
N GLN A 241 6.02 27.53 -17.44
CA GLN A 241 5.57 28.09 -16.16
C GLN A 241 6.70 28.12 -15.12
N LYS A 242 7.59 27.09 -15.14
CA LYS A 242 8.79 27.04 -14.32
C LYS A 242 9.67 28.27 -14.50
N LYS A 243 9.87 28.77 -15.72
CA LYS A 243 10.64 30.00 -15.99
C LYS A 243 10.06 31.24 -15.29
N LYS A 244 8.75 31.31 -15.12
CA LYS A 244 8.11 32.38 -14.35
C LYS A 244 8.32 32.20 -12.84
N LEU A 245 8.24 30.97 -12.35
CA LEU A 245 8.51 30.62 -10.93
C LEU A 245 9.97 30.76 -10.55
N LEU A 246 10.91 30.39 -11.44
CA LEU A 246 12.36 30.55 -11.23
C LEU A 246 12.80 31.98 -10.99
N LYS A 247 12.09 32.96 -11.58
CA LYS A 247 12.31 34.37 -11.31
C LYS A 247 11.76 34.82 -9.95
N LEU A 248 10.88 34.05 -9.34
CA LEU A 248 10.14 34.37 -8.12
C LEU A 248 10.60 33.59 -6.89
N ALA A 249 11.18 32.40 -7.08
CA ALA A 249 11.72 31.55 -6.01
C ALA A 249 13.08 30.98 -6.46
N ALA A 250 13.99 30.74 -5.51
CA ALA A 250 15.31 30.13 -5.77
C ALA A 250 15.18 28.62 -6.13
N ILE A 251 14.47 28.34 -7.25
CA ILE A 251 14.24 27.00 -7.77
C ILE A 251 15.31 26.73 -8.83
N GLU A 252 16.02 25.61 -8.74
CA GLU A 252 17.08 25.26 -9.68
C GLU A 252 16.57 25.09 -11.13
N SER A 253 17.32 25.63 -12.08
CA SER A 253 17.02 25.47 -13.50
C SER A 253 17.54 24.10 -14.00
N ASN A 254 16.72 23.06 -13.93
CA ASN A 254 16.98 21.80 -14.61
C ASN A 254 15.92 21.54 -15.70
N GLU A 255 16.13 20.55 -16.56
CA GLU A 255 15.22 20.23 -17.66
C GLU A 255 13.98 19.43 -17.23
N LYS A 256 13.91 19.00 -15.97
CA LYS A 256 12.82 18.20 -15.42
C LYS A 256 11.58 19.05 -15.09
N SER A 257 10.40 18.44 -15.12
CA SER A 257 9.16 19.05 -14.66
C SER A 257 9.14 19.19 -13.13
N ILE A 258 8.47 20.21 -12.61
CA ILE A 258 8.27 20.38 -11.17
C ILE A 258 7.06 19.56 -10.76
N PHE A 259 7.27 18.70 -9.79
CA PHE A 259 6.24 18.00 -9.05
C PHE A 259 5.99 18.69 -7.71
N ILE A 260 4.72 18.84 -7.32
CA ILE A 260 4.33 19.36 -6.00
C ILE A 260 2.96 18.81 -5.58
N ARG A 261 2.82 18.47 -4.30
CA ARG A 261 1.54 18.04 -3.72
C ARG A 261 0.58 19.24 -3.54
N PRO A 262 -0.76 19.03 -3.67
CA PRO A 262 -1.76 20.10 -3.53
C PRO A 262 -1.69 20.89 -2.21
N GLU A 263 -1.33 20.26 -1.11
CA GLU A 263 -1.19 20.86 0.23
C GLU A 263 0.01 21.81 0.35
N HIS A 264 0.96 21.73 -0.57
CA HIS A 264 2.14 22.61 -0.62
C HIS A 264 1.94 23.81 -1.55
N CYS A 265 0.75 23.94 -2.13
CA CYS A 265 0.31 25.11 -2.89
C CYS A 265 -0.62 25.98 -2.04
N LYS A 266 -0.45 27.30 -2.10
CA LYS A 266 -1.27 28.24 -1.32
C LYS A 266 -1.76 29.40 -2.18
N ILE A 267 -2.97 29.88 -1.89
CA ILE A 267 -3.48 31.14 -2.43
C ILE A 267 -2.89 32.27 -1.58
N VAL A 268 -2.29 33.26 -2.23
CA VAL A 268 -1.61 34.41 -1.59
C VAL A 268 -2.16 35.71 -2.12
N ALA A 269 -1.80 36.83 -1.48
CA ALA A 269 -2.19 38.16 -1.92
C ALA A 269 -1.48 38.57 -3.24
N GLU A 270 -2.07 39.51 -3.96
CA GLU A 270 -1.42 40.12 -5.12
C GLU A 270 -0.16 40.85 -4.70
N GLY A 271 0.94 40.62 -5.44
CA GLY A 271 2.25 41.21 -5.14
C GLY A 271 3.24 40.24 -4.51
N GLU A 272 2.79 39.08 -4.01
CA GLU A 272 3.69 38.01 -3.58
C GLU A 272 4.20 37.17 -4.77
N PRO A 273 5.37 36.50 -4.65
CA PRO A 273 5.87 35.57 -5.66
C PRO A 273 4.85 34.46 -5.95
N SER A 274 4.17 34.53 -7.09
CA SER A 274 3.02 33.66 -7.35
C SER A 274 2.72 33.52 -8.84
N LEU A 275 1.93 32.50 -9.19
CA LEU A 275 1.32 32.30 -10.49
C LEU A 275 -0.11 32.83 -10.47
N LYS A 276 -0.45 33.71 -11.42
CA LYS A 276 -1.82 34.18 -11.61
C LYS A 276 -2.66 33.10 -12.30
N GLY A 277 -3.83 32.81 -11.71
CA GLY A 277 -4.79 31.85 -12.24
C GLY A 277 -6.23 32.26 -11.96
N LYS A 278 -7.15 31.45 -12.43
CA LYS A 278 -8.61 31.64 -12.23
C LYS A 278 -9.19 30.38 -11.60
N VAL A 279 -10.02 30.53 -10.57
CA VAL A 279 -10.70 29.40 -9.93
C VAL A 279 -11.64 28.74 -10.93
N ASN A 280 -11.38 27.47 -11.24
CA ASN A 280 -12.12 26.66 -12.19
C ASN A 280 -13.20 25.80 -11.51
N ALA A 281 -12.84 25.14 -10.41
CA ALA A 281 -13.74 24.30 -9.63
C ALA A 281 -13.36 24.28 -8.15
N VAL A 282 -14.34 23.97 -7.30
CA VAL A 282 -14.16 23.83 -5.86
C VAL A 282 -14.89 22.58 -5.40
N TYR A 283 -14.19 21.70 -4.69
CA TYR A 283 -14.73 20.45 -4.15
C TYR A 283 -14.61 20.43 -2.63
N PHE A 284 -15.69 20.10 -1.93
CA PHE A 284 -15.72 19.98 -0.49
C PHE A 284 -15.57 18.53 -0.03
N PHE A 285 -14.58 18.27 0.80
CA PHE A 285 -14.26 16.93 1.34
C PHE A 285 -14.51 16.82 2.86
N GLY A 286 -15.38 17.62 3.42
CA GLY A 286 -15.70 17.64 4.86
C GLY A 286 -14.70 18.47 5.66
N SER A 287 -13.47 18.01 5.84
CA SER A 287 -12.43 18.70 6.60
C SER A 287 -11.59 19.69 5.78
N TYR A 288 -11.66 19.63 4.46
CA TYR A 288 -10.87 20.48 3.57
C TYR A 288 -11.60 20.71 2.24
N TYR A 289 -11.09 21.66 1.48
CA TYR A 289 -11.47 21.91 0.09
C TYR A 289 -10.32 21.59 -0.85
N GLU A 290 -10.65 21.08 -2.04
CA GLU A 290 -9.76 21.05 -3.18
C GLU A 290 -10.22 22.10 -4.19
N ILE A 291 -9.31 22.97 -4.60
CA ILE A 291 -9.57 24.08 -5.51
C ILE A 291 -8.77 23.82 -6.77
N GLU A 292 -9.45 23.67 -7.89
CA GLU A 292 -8.80 23.62 -9.20
C GLU A 292 -8.62 25.04 -9.73
N ILE A 293 -7.41 25.40 -10.07
CA ILE A 293 -7.05 26.71 -10.59
C ILE A 293 -6.49 26.55 -11.99
N MET A 294 -7.17 27.18 -12.95
CA MET A 294 -6.72 27.28 -14.32
C MET A 294 -5.59 28.31 -14.40
N LEU A 295 -4.40 27.85 -14.69
CA LEU A 295 -3.27 28.68 -15.10
C LEU A 295 -3.31 28.88 -16.63
N SER A 296 -2.34 29.57 -17.20
CA SER A 296 -2.31 29.83 -18.66
C SER A 296 -2.26 28.57 -19.52
N GLU A 297 -1.71 27.48 -19.02
CA GLU A 297 -1.42 26.27 -19.81
C GLU A 297 -1.90 24.95 -19.18
N ASN A 298 -2.17 24.94 -17.87
CA ASN A 298 -2.61 23.74 -17.15
C ASN A 298 -3.50 24.10 -15.96
N ILE A 299 -4.09 23.06 -15.37
CA ILE A 299 -4.82 23.14 -14.10
C ILE A 299 -3.91 22.67 -13.00
N ILE A 300 -3.90 23.38 -11.88
CA ILE A 300 -3.30 22.93 -10.64
C ILE A 300 -4.38 22.79 -9.57
N THR A 301 -4.19 21.85 -8.65
CA THR A 301 -5.05 21.63 -7.50
C THR A 301 -4.40 22.19 -6.25
N ILE A 302 -5.14 22.89 -5.42
CA ILE A 302 -4.75 23.33 -4.08
C ILE A 302 -5.64 22.62 -3.06
N LYS A 303 -5.04 22.13 -1.98
CA LYS A 303 -5.76 21.61 -0.82
C LYS A 303 -5.68 22.64 0.31
N THR A 304 -6.84 23.04 0.84
CA THR A 304 -6.93 24.05 1.91
C THR A 304 -8.08 23.78 2.87
N GLU A 305 -7.89 24.14 4.14
CA GLU A 305 -8.94 24.14 5.15
C GLU A 305 -9.71 25.48 5.17
N CYS A 306 -9.16 26.52 4.55
CA CYS A 306 -9.80 27.83 4.47
C CYS A 306 -10.96 27.84 3.47
N TYR A 307 -11.96 28.69 3.71
CA TYR A 307 -13.08 28.88 2.78
C TYR A 307 -12.57 29.34 1.41
N PRO A 308 -12.95 28.66 0.33
CA PRO A 308 -12.39 28.90 -1.00
C PRO A 308 -12.95 30.18 -1.64
N PRO A 309 -12.17 30.85 -2.51
CA PRO A 309 -12.67 31.91 -3.35
C PRO A 309 -13.75 31.41 -4.32
N PRO A 310 -14.72 32.25 -4.71
CA PRO A 310 -15.74 31.87 -5.69
C PRO A 310 -15.17 31.46 -7.04
N ILE A 311 -15.85 30.53 -7.71
CA ILE A 311 -15.52 30.11 -9.07
C ILE A 311 -15.49 31.32 -10.01
N GLY A 312 -14.49 31.37 -10.86
CA GLY A 312 -14.28 32.48 -11.80
C GLY A 312 -13.42 33.62 -11.25
N ASN A 313 -13.13 33.68 -9.95
CA ASN A 313 -12.25 34.69 -9.37
C ASN A 313 -10.80 34.49 -9.80
N THR A 314 -10.11 35.62 -9.98
CA THR A 314 -8.65 35.63 -10.15
C THR A 314 -7.98 35.41 -8.80
N VAL A 315 -7.01 34.51 -8.77
CA VAL A 315 -6.21 34.18 -7.57
C VAL A 315 -4.73 34.12 -7.92
N TYR A 316 -3.90 34.23 -6.90
CA TYR A 316 -2.45 34.16 -7.01
C TYR A 316 -1.99 32.95 -6.21
N VAL A 317 -1.26 32.02 -6.86
CA VAL A 317 -0.82 30.75 -6.27
C VAL A 317 0.67 30.77 -6.04
N SER A 318 1.07 30.60 -4.80
CA SER A 318 2.44 30.41 -4.38
C SER A 318 2.72 28.94 -4.10
N LEU A 319 3.95 28.51 -4.39
CA LEU A 319 4.47 27.17 -4.13
C LEU A 319 5.49 27.23 -2.98
N ASN A 320 5.50 26.19 -2.13
CA ASN A 320 6.56 26.08 -1.14
C ASN A 320 7.84 25.56 -1.82
N PRO A 321 8.92 26.37 -1.95
CA PRO A 321 10.13 25.94 -2.67
C PRO A 321 10.86 24.76 -2.03
N LYS A 322 10.66 24.52 -0.72
CA LYS A 322 11.28 23.39 0.01
C LYS A 322 10.62 22.05 -0.28
N GLU A 323 9.39 22.08 -0.79
CA GLU A 323 8.56 20.92 -1.07
C GLU A 323 8.44 20.61 -2.57
N VAL A 324 9.22 21.32 -3.37
CA VAL A 324 9.32 21.08 -4.82
C VAL A 324 10.21 19.86 -5.07
N TRP A 325 9.75 18.96 -5.91
CA TRP A 325 10.50 17.82 -6.40
C TRP A 325 10.57 17.82 -7.93
N TYR A 326 11.49 17.06 -8.50
CA TYR A 326 11.72 17.04 -9.95
C TYR A 326 11.55 15.62 -10.50
N VAL A 327 10.60 15.44 -11.40
CA VAL A 327 10.26 14.16 -12.05
C VAL A 327 10.51 14.20 -13.56
#